data_952d5612e957d28c6e52c3ea1351bce3
#
_entry.id   952d5612e957d28c6e52c3ea1351bce3
#
_cell.length_a   1.000
_cell.length_b   1.000
_cell.length_c   1.000
_cell.angle_alpha   90.00
_cell.angle_beta   90.00
_cell.angle_gamma   90.00
#
_symmetry.space_group_name_H-M   'P 1'
#
loop_
_entity.id
_entity.type
_entity.pdbx_description
1 polymer ?
#
loop_
_entity_poly.entity_id
_entity_poly.type
_entity_poly.pdbx_seq_one_letter_code
_entity_poly.pdbx_strand_id
1 'polypeptide(L)'
;ILAEFGGNKTSNNLIQSASSILSNITHLTGIVSLTHSTPAEIRHIEFMRLSEKRILVILVINEDDVHNKVIQVERDYSDTELQQAATTLNQYLLGQSFETARNRLKVELLNLKSDVNTMMEAILKGMEEVCADSNGDELLTTGQSNLLQYSELNDINNLRGLFDVFNEKTDLLKLLDSCTSASGVEIFIGSESGHSVLSNCSVVGAPYHKGGEIIGVLGVIGPTRIAYEQVIPMVDVTAKLLSLALNTQK
;
A
#
# COMPACT_ATOMS: atom_id res chain seq x y z
N ILE A 1 -23.13 -7.84 -7.49
CA ILE A 1 -21.75 -8.10 -7.01
C ILE A 1 -20.95 -8.82 -8.09
N LEU A 2 -21.34 -10.02 -8.54
CA LEU A 2 -20.58 -10.79 -9.55
C LEU A 2 -20.39 -10.06 -10.89
N ALA A 3 -21.35 -9.24 -11.33
CA ALA A 3 -21.25 -8.48 -12.58
C ALA A 3 -20.20 -7.36 -12.53
N GLU A 4 -19.89 -6.83 -11.36
CA GLU A 4 -18.91 -5.76 -11.18
C GLU A 4 -17.45 -6.27 -11.09
N PHE A 5 -17.26 -7.55 -10.78
CA PHE A 5 -15.96 -8.21 -10.84
C PHE A 5 -15.66 -8.81 -12.24
N GLY A 6 -16.62 -8.77 -13.17
CA GLY A 6 -16.49 -9.26 -14.55
C GLY A 6 -15.88 -8.19 -15.46
N GLY A 7 -14.89 -8.57 -16.27
CA GLY A 7 -14.23 -7.72 -17.28
C GLY A 7 -12.71 -7.68 -17.09
N ASN A 8 -12.01 -7.18 -18.10
CA ASN A 8 -10.54 -7.05 -18.10
C ASN A 8 -10.13 -5.85 -17.21
N LYS A 9 -10.34 -5.95 -15.89
CA LYS A 9 -9.99 -4.90 -14.92
C LYS A 9 -8.62 -5.21 -14.34
N THR A 10 -7.80 -4.20 -14.13
CA THR A 10 -6.52 -4.34 -13.40
C THR A 10 -6.79 -4.72 -11.93
N SER A 11 -5.82 -5.36 -11.27
CA SER A 11 -5.94 -5.74 -9.84
C SER A 11 -6.38 -4.57 -8.97
N ASN A 12 -5.82 -3.38 -9.16
CA ASN A 12 -6.19 -2.16 -8.43
C ASN A 12 -7.66 -1.76 -8.65
N ASN A 13 -8.17 -1.88 -9.87
CA ASN A 13 -9.58 -1.59 -10.15
C ASN A 13 -10.54 -2.59 -9.48
N LEU A 14 -10.14 -3.86 -9.35
CA LEU A 14 -10.93 -4.87 -8.63
C LEU A 14 -10.99 -4.56 -7.13
N ILE A 15 -9.87 -4.20 -6.55
CA ILE A 15 -9.76 -3.84 -5.14
C ILE A 15 -10.59 -2.59 -4.82
N GLN A 16 -10.49 -1.56 -5.64
CA GLN A 16 -11.31 -0.36 -5.50
C GLN A 16 -12.81 -0.65 -5.67
N SER A 17 -13.17 -1.52 -6.63
CA SER A 17 -14.55 -1.97 -6.81
C SER A 17 -15.06 -2.73 -5.58
N ALA A 18 -14.25 -3.60 -4.98
CA ALA A 18 -14.63 -4.36 -3.79
C ALA A 18 -14.93 -3.43 -2.59
N SER A 19 -14.07 -2.43 -2.34
CA SER A 19 -14.30 -1.43 -1.30
C SER A 19 -15.60 -0.66 -1.54
N SER A 20 -15.83 -0.23 -2.79
CA SER A 20 -17.04 0.52 -3.16
C SER A 20 -18.31 -0.31 -3.02
N ILE A 21 -18.30 -1.55 -3.48
CA ILE A 21 -19.43 -2.49 -3.34
C ILE A 21 -19.75 -2.65 -1.85
N LEU A 22 -18.74 -2.95 -1.04
CA LEU A 22 -18.95 -3.21 0.37
C LEU A 22 -19.50 -1.98 1.10
N SER A 23 -18.98 -0.79 0.80
CA SER A 23 -19.52 0.47 1.34
C SER A 23 -20.97 0.70 0.93
N ASN A 24 -21.33 0.44 -0.33
CA ASN A 24 -22.69 0.65 -0.84
C ASN A 24 -23.72 -0.30 -0.22
N ILE A 25 -23.37 -1.57 -0.02
CA ILE A 25 -24.31 -2.56 0.53
C ILE A 25 -24.45 -2.49 2.04
N THR A 26 -23.39 -2.07 2.75
CA THR A 26 -23.40 -1.96 4.21
C THR A 26 -23.79 -0.57 4.71
N HIS A 27 -23.73 0.45 3.85
CA HIS A 27 -23.82 1.87 4.22
C HIS A 27 -22.77 2.29 5.26
N LEU A 28 -21.62 1.60 5.30
CA LEU A 28 -20.48 1.89 6.16
C LEU A 28 -19.29 2.38 5.31
N THR A 29 -18.20 2.78 5.95
CA THR A 29 -16.96 3.06 5.23
C THR A 29 -16.27 1.77 4.85
N GLY A 30 -16.15 1.50 3.56
CA GLY A 30 -15.36 0.39 3.03
C GLY A 30 -13.87 0.70 3.11
N ILE A 31 -13.09 -0.27 3.56
CA ILE A 31 -11.64 -0.20 3.65
C ILE A 31 -11.03 -1.42 2.98
N VAL A 32 -9.94 -1.20 2.27
CA VAL A 32 -9.12 -2.29 1.73
C VAL A 32 -7.66 -1.94 1.92
N SER A 33 -6.91 -2.80 2.59
CA SER A 33 -5.45 -2.72 2.61
C SER A 33 -4.85 -3.65 1.56
N LEU A 34 -3.80 -3.21 0.92
CA LEU A 34 -2.90 -4.03 0.14
C LEU A 34 -1.67 -4.27 1.02
N THR A 35 -1.47 -5.51 1.43
CA THR A 35 -0.23 -5.91 2.06
C THR A 35 0.67 -6.43 0.95
N HIS A 36 1.78 -5.78 0.72
CA HIS A 36 2.81 -6.32 -0.17
C HIS A 36 3.52 -7.46 0.57
N SER A 37 2.91 -8.64 0.58
CA SER A 37 3.45 -9.84 1.26
C SER A 37 4.68 -10.42 0.58
N THR A 38 4.99 -10.04 -0.64
CA THR A 38 6.28 -10.32 -1.27
C THR A 38 7.20 -9.13 -1.03
N PRO A 39 8.38 -9.35 -0.41
CA PRO A 39 9.37 -8.29 -0.33
C PRO A 39 9.57 -7.71 -1.73
N ALA A 40 9.42 -6.40 -1.85
CA ALA A 40 9.61 -5.70 -3.11
C ALA A 40 11.00 -6.02 -3.65
N GLU A 41 11.09 -6.92 -4.64
CA GLU A 41 12.35 -7.32 -5.26
C GLU A 41 12.68 -6.35 -6.39
N ILE A 42 13.87 -5.78 -6.32
CA ILE A 42 14.38 -4.92 -7.38
C ILE A 42 14.72 -5.78 -8.59
N ARG A 43 14.03 -5.54 -9.71
CA ARG A 43 14.25 -6.22 -10.98
C ARG A 43 15.12 -5.44 -11.94
N HIS A 44 15.01 -4.11 -11.94
CA HIS A 44 15.80 -3.28 -12.83
C HIS A 44 15.87 -1.84 -12.31
N ILE A 45 17.02 -1.21 -12.52
CA ILE A 45 17.24 0.22 -12.27
C ILE A 45 17.83 0.84 -13.52
N GLU A 46 17.30 1.97 -13.92
CA GLU A 46 17.81 2.76 -15.04
C GLU A 46 17.83 4.25 -14.70
N PHE A 47 18.79 4.97 -15.27
CA PHE A 47 18.93 6.41 -15.11
C PHE A 47 18.94 7.09 -16.46
N MET A 48 18.16 8.15 -16.57
CA MET A 48 18.09 8.96 -17.77
C MET A 48 18.35 10.43 -17.41
N ARG A 49 19.29 11.05 -18.13
CA ARG A 49 19.52 12.48 -17.97
C ARG A 49 18.37 13.26 -18.62
N LEU A 50 17.75 14.18 -17.86
CA LEU A 50 16.70 15.05 -18.40
C LEU A 50 17.28 16.39 -18.86
N SER A 51 17.71 17.23 -17.95
CA SER A 51 18.32 18.55 -18.21
C SER A 51 18.85 19.11 -16.91
N GLU A 52 19.84 20.01 -16.96
CA GLU A 52 20.34 20.80 -15.85
C GLU A 52 20.22 20.15 -14.47
N LYS A 53 21.13 19.20 -14.19
CA LYS A 53 21.23 18.56 -12.87
C LYS A 53 19.97 17.76 -12.45
N ARG A 54 19.17 17.30 -13.39
CA ARG A 54 18.02 16.43 -13.13
C ARG A 54 18.18 15.08 -13.81
N ILE A 55 17.97 14.03 -13.04
CA ILE A 55 18.04 12.64 -13.50
C ILE A 55 16.69 12.00 -13.25
N LEU A 56 16.15 11.30 -14.23
CA LEU A 56 15.02 10.41 -14.06
C LEU A 56 15.56 9.06 -13.59
N VAL A 57 15.11 8.61 -12.44
CA VAL A 57 15.34 7.27 -11.90
C VAL A 57 14.13 6.42 -12.28
N ILE A 58 14.36 5.31 -12.92
CA ILE A 58 13.35 4.30 -13.24
C ILE A 58 13.69 3.06 -12.44
N LEU A 59 12.77 2.63 -11.58
CA LEU A 59 12.90 1.47 -10.73
C LEU A 59 11.79 0.47 -11.05
N VAL A 60 12.17 -0.73 -11.47
CA VAL A 60 11.22 -1.84 -11.69
C VAL A 60 11.27 -2.74 -10.46
N ILE A 61 10.14 -2.85 -9.81
CA ILE A 61 9.93 -3.69 -8.63
C ILE A 61 9.00 -4.83 -9.04
N ASN A 62 9.35 -6.05 -8.71
CA ASN A 62 8.60 -7.23 -9.13
C ASN A 62 8.45 -7.31 -10.67
N GLU A 63 7.37 -7.92 -11.19
CA GLU A 63 7.18 -8.11 -12.63
C GLU A 63 6.47 -6.95 -13.33
N ASP A 64 5.58 -6.24 -12.61
CA ASP A 64 4.64 -5.28 -13.21
C ASP A 64 4.68 -3.87 -12.59
N ASP A 65 5.54 -3.62 -11.61
CA ASP A 65 5.53 -2.39 -10.85
C ASP A 65 6.70 -1.48 -11.24
N VAL A 66 6.40 -0.43 -12.02
CA VAL A 66 7.39 0.52 -12.52
C VAL A 66 7.23 1.87 -11.86
N HIS A 67 8.22 2.26 -11.09
CA HIS A 67 8.28 3.56 -10.44
C HIS A 67 9.27 4.47 -11.15
N ASN A 68 8.90 5.74 -11.27
CA ASN A 68 9.78 6.75 -11.82
C ASN A 68 9.81 8.00 -10.93
N LYS A 69 11.01 8.56 -10.75
CA LYS A 69 11.21 9.78 -9.96
C LYS A 69 12.28 10.65 -10.58
N VAL A 70 12.03 11.95 -10.61
CA VAL A 70 13.05 12.93 -11.00
C VAL A 70 13.78 13.39 -9.74
N ILE A 71 15.09 13.13 -9.69
CA ILE A 71 15.96 13.59 -8.63
C ILE A 71 16.81 14.77 -9.11
N GLN A 72 17.15 15.66 -8.20
CA GLN A 72 18.06 16.76 -8.43
C GLN A 72 19.45 16.40 -7.88
N VAL A 73 20.46 16.59 -8.70
CA VAL A 73 21.86 16.24 -8.39
C VAL A 73 22.73 17.49 -8.36
N GLU A 74 23.87 17.44 -7.69
CA GLU A 74 24.75 18.60 -7.49
C GLU A 74 25.49 19.01 -8.76
N ARG A 75 25.84 18.04 -9.64
CA ARG A 75 26.53 18.29 -10.91
C ARG A 75 25.84 17.55 -12.07
N ASP A 76 26.17 17.95 -13.28
CA ASP A 76 25.78 17.20 -14.46
C ASP A 76 26.59 15.89 -14.57
N TYR A 77 25.88 14.81 -14.88
CA TYR A 77 26.46 13.50 -15.18
C TYR A 77 26.26 13.17 -16.66
N SER A 78 27.28 12.59 -17.26
CA SER A 78 27.19 12.07 -18.63
C SER A 78 26.36 10.80 -18.71
N ASP A 79 25.82 10.52 -19.87
CA ASP A 79 25.05 9.28 -20.09
C ASP A 79 25.88 8.03 -19.78
N THR A 80 27.20 8.08 -20.04
CA THR A 80 28.13 6.99 -19.73
C THR A 80 28.28 6.77 -18.22
N GLU A 81 28.37 7.85 -17.42
CA GLU A 81 28.45 7.75 -15.97
C GLU A 81 27.15 7.19 -15.38
N LEU A 82 26.00 7.62 -15.90
CA LEU A 82 24.70 7.12 -15.46
C LEU A 82 24.53 5.65 -15.83
N GLN A 83 24.95 5.23 -17.01
CA GLN A 83 24.86 3.84 -17.44
C GLN A 83 25.80 2.92 -16.63
N GLN A 84 27.00 3.40 -16.29
CA GLN A 84 27.91 2.67 -15.40
C GLN A 84 27.31 2.52 -13.99
N ALA A 85 26.72 3.58 -13.44
CA ALA A 85 26.05 3.54 -12.15
C ALA A 85 24.86 2.55 -12.16
N ALA A 86 24.02 2.59 -13.19
CA ALA A 86 22.91 1.65 -13.36
C ALA A 86 23.39 0.21 -13.44
N THR A 87 24.45 -0.05 -14.23
CA THR A 87 25.04 -1.39 -14.35
C THR A 87 25.56 -1.90 -13.01
N THR A 88 26.27 -1.05 -12.29
CA THR A 88 26.80 -1.39 -10.96
C THR A 88 25.68 -1.71 -9.98
N LEU A 89 24.66 -0.84 -9.89
CA LEU A 89 23.52 -1.05 -9.01
C LEU A 89 22.74 -2.31 -9.37
N ASN A 90 22.47 -2.54 -10.65
CA ASN A 90 21.82 -3.77 -11.09
C ASN A 90 22.59 -5.03 -10.69
N GLN A 91 23.92 -5.03 -10.73
CA GLN A 91 24.72 -6.17 -10.29
C GLN A 91 24.57 -6.48 -8.80
N TYR A 92 24.39 -5.45 -7.96
CA TYR A 92 24.33 -5.61 -6.50
C TYR A 92 22.90 -5.80 -5.98
N LEU A 93 21.89 -5.29 -6.68
CA LEU A 93 20.53 -5.16 -6.15
C LEU A 93 19.51 -6.11 -6.79
N LEU A 94 19.79 -6.67 -7.97
CA LEU A 94 18.87 -7.58 -8.67
C LEU A 94 18.50 -8.79 -7.80
N GLY A 95 17.18 -9.03 -7.68
CA GLY A 95 16.65 -10.16 -6.91
C GLY A 95 16.77 -10.01 -5.39
N GLN A 96 17.09 -8.82 -4.90
CA GLN A 96 17.13 -8.55 -3.46
C GLN A 96 15.96 -7.69 -3.04
N SER A 97 15.49 -7.88 -1.79
CA SER A 97 14.53 -6.96 -1.21
C SER A 97 15.14 -5.57 -1.06
N PHE A 98 14.33 -4.53 -1.22
CA PHE A 98 14.79 -3.15 -1.11
C PHE A 98 15.53 -2.87 0.21
N GLU A 99 15.08 -3.40 1.34
CA GLU A 99 15.76 -3.24 2.62
C GLU A 99 17.16 -3.85 2.64
N THR A 100 17.30 -5.06 2.11
CA THR A 100 18.60 -5.73 2.01
C THR A 100 19.53 -4.98 1.08
N ALA A 101 19.00 -4.54 -0.06
CA ALA A 101 19.70 -3.74 -1.05
C ALA A 101 20.20 -2.42 -0.45
N ARG A 102 19.34 -1.69 0.26
CA ARG A 102 19.66 -0.44 0.95
C ARG A 102 20.76 -0.60 1.98
N ASN A 103 20.67 -1.61 2.81
CA ASN A 103 21.66 -1.86 3.87
C ASN A 103 23.04 -2.21 3.26
N ARG A 104 23.06 -3.00 2.21
CA ARG A 104 24.29 -3.32 1.46
C ARG A 104 24.91 -2.08 0.82
N LEU A 105 24.11 -1.27 0.14
CA LEU A 105 24.60 -0.04 -0.48
C LEU A 105 25.15 0.95 0.55
N LYS A 106 24.52 1.10 1.72
CA LYS A 106 25.05 1.94 2.79
C LYS A 106 26.43 1.50 3.27
N VAL A 107 26.67 0.20 3.34
CA VAL A 107 27.99 -0.35 3.73
C VAL A 107 29.03 -0.14 2.62
N GLU A 108 28.66 -0.35 1.37
CA GLU A 108 29.56 -0.16 0.21
C GLU A 108 29.89 1.31 -0.02
N LEU A 109 28.95 2.22 0.19
CA LEU A 109 29.16 3.67 0.08
C LEU A 109 30.25 4.18 1.03
N LEU A 110 30.41 3.57 2.20
CA LEU A 110 31.49 3.92 3.13
C LEU A 110 32.89 3.59 2.58
N ASN A 111 32.98 2.76 1.54
CA ASN A 111 34.21 2.29 0.93
C ASN A 111 34.54 2.95 -0.43
N LEU A 112 33.65 3.75 -0.99
CA LEU A 112 33.80 4.36 -2.32
C LEU A 112 34.41 5.77 -2.25
N LYS A 113 35.10 6.17 -3.34
CA LYS A 113 35.68 7.51 -3.46
C LYS A 113 34.61 8.61 -3.58
N SER A 114 34.91 9.78 -3.02
CA SER A 114 34.03 10.94 -2.78
C SER A 114 33.03 11.31 -3.92
N ASP A 115 33.47 11.26 -5.19
CA ASP A 115 32.61 11.75 -6.30
C ASP A 115 31.49 10.78 -6.72
N VAL A 116 31.73 9.49 -6.56
CA VAL A 116 30.72 8.44 -6.80
C VAL A 116 29.74 8.39 -5.62
N ASN A 117 30.22 8.71 -4.44
CA ASN A 117 29.45 8.67 -3.20
C ASN A 117 28.26 9.65 -3.24
N THR A 118 28.48 10.90 -3.67
CA THR A 118 27.44 11.94 -3.74
C THR A 118 26.32 11.57 -4.72
N MET A 119 26.67 10.99 -5.87
CA MET A 119 25.68 10.53 -6.84
C MET A 119 24.87 9.34 -6.27
N MET A 120 25.56 8.38 -5.65
CA MET A 120 24.93 7.22 -5.05
C MET A 120 24.03 7.58 -3.88
N GLU A 121 24.41 8.56 -3.06
CA GLU A 121 23.57 9.08 -1.98
C GLU A 121 22.30 9.75 -2.52
N ALA A 122 22.42 10.56 -3.58
CA ALA A 122 21.26 11.17 -4.23
C ALA A 122 20.32 10.12 -4.84
N ILE A 123 20.89 9.07 -5.46
CA ILE A 123 20.15 7.96 -6.02
C ILE A 123 19.45 7.16 -4.91
N LEU A 124 20.16 6.83 -3.84
CA LEU A 124 19.59 6.12 -2.69
C LEU A 124 18.44 6.88 -2.06
N LYS A 125 18.61 8.19 -1.88
CA LYS A 125 17.54 9.06 -1.37
C LYS A 125 16.34 9.07 -2.31
N GLY A 126 16.56 9.19 -3.62
CA GLY A 126 15.50 9.09 -4.62
C GLY A 126 14.79 7.74 -4.60
N MET A 127 15.54 6.64 -4.44
CA MET A 127 14.98 5.30 -4.30
C MET A 127 14.23 5.12 -2.97
N GLU A 128 14.73 5.67 -1.85
CA GLU A 128 14.03 5.67 -0.57
C GLU A 128 12.69 6.41 -0.66
N GLU A 129 12.64 7.54 -1.37
CA GLU A 129 11.41 8.29 -1.61
C GLU A 129 10.44 7.52 -2.52
N VAL A 130 10.94 6.86 -3.57
CA VAL A 130 10.13 5.99 -4.45
C VAL A 130 9.58 4.80 -3.68
N CYS A 131 10.42 4.14 -2.88
CA CYS A 131 10.00 2.97 -2.12
C CYS A 131 9.16 3.33 -0.88
N ALA A 132 9.29 4.54 -0.34
CA ALA A 132 8.37 5.03 0.69
C ALA A 132 6.97 5.23 0.10
N ASP A 133 6.89 5.69 -1.15
CA ASP A 133 5.63 5.78 -1.89
C ASP A 133 5.10 4.40 -2.32
N SER A 134 5.97 3.39 -2.51
CA SER A 134 5.62 2.02 -2.91
C SER A 134 5.51 1.01 -1.75
N ASN A 135 6.20 1.23 -0.64
CA ASN A 135 6.05 0.46 0.59
C ASN A 135 4.90 0.96 1.48
N GLY A 136 4.15 1.96 1.02
CA GLY A 136 2.90 2.28 1.64
C GLY A 136 1.95 1.12 1.38
N ASP A 137 1.68 0.30 2.39
CA ASP A 137 0.48 -0.50 2.42
C ASP A 137 -0.64 0.40 1.93
N GLU A 138 -1.14 0.11 0.73
CA GLU A 138 -2.10 1.00 0.09
C GLU A 138 -3.43 0.80 0.79
N LEU A 139 -3.82 1.76 1.59
CA LEU A 139 -5.14 1.78 2.21
C LEU A 139 -6.08 2.58 1.31
N LEU A 140 -7.03 1.89 0.71
CA LEU A 140 -8.15 2.47 -0.01
C LEU A 140 -9.34 2.58 0.92
N THR A 141 -9.94 3.75 0.98
CA THR A 141 -11.15 4.03 1.76
C THR A 141 -12.25 4.56 0.87
N THR A 142 -13.47 4.05 1.02
CA THR A 142 -14.62 4.45 0.21
C THR A 142 -15.85 4.67 1.10
N GLY A 143 -16.64 5.70 0.82
CA GLY A 143 -17.87 5.96 1.54
C GLY A 143 -17.67 6.51 2.95
N GLN A 144 -16.61 7.24 3.20
CA GLN A 144 -16.35 7.91 4.49
C GLN A 144 -17.50 8.81 4.92
N SER A 145 -18.20 9.42 3.95
CA SER A 145 -19.39 10.25 4.21
C SER A 145 -20.56 9.48 4.85
N ASN A 146 -20.59 8.16 4.73
CA ASN A 146 -21.62 7.34 5.36
C ASN A 146 -21.58 7.47 6.90
N LEU A 147 -20.39 7.68 7.48
CA LEU A 147 -20.24 7.86 8.93
C LEU A 147 -20.96 9.10 9.46
N LEU A 148 -21.16 10.11 8.61
CA LEU A 148 -21.89 11.34 8.98
C LEU A 148 -23.39 11.10 9.23
N GLN A 149 -23.94 9.98 8.79
CA GLN A 149 -25.35 9.63 8.98
C GLN A 149 -25.64 9.07 10.38
N TYR A 150 -24.59 8.67 11.12
CA TYR A 150 -24.73 8.06 12.44
C TYR A 150 -24.61 9.10 13.54
N SER A 151 -25.70 9.31 14.29
CA SER A 151 -25.76 10.28 15.39
C SER A 151 -24.72 10.03 16.50
N GLU A 152 -24.31 8.78 16.67
CA GLU A 152 -23.32 8.34 17.67
C GLU A 152 -21.91 8.86 17.37
N LEU A 153 -21.64 9.21 16.11
CA LEU A 153 -20.36 9.76 15.64
C LEU A 153 -20.40 11.29 15.40
N ASN A 154 -21.55 11.94 15.63
CA ASN A 154 -21.79 13.36 15.30
C ASN A 154 -21.03 14.38 16.17
N ASP A 155 -20.20 13.96 17.10
CA ASP A 155 -19.26 14.88 17.73
C ASP A 155 -18.18 15.30 16.74
N ILE A 156 -18.09 16.62 16.50
CA ILE A 156 -17.16 17.23 15.54
C ILE A 156 -15.71 16.81 15.82
N ASN A 157 -15.32 16.69 17.09
CA ASN A 157 -13.96 16.28 17.46
C ASN A 157 -13.70 14.81 17.11
N ASN A 158 -14.69 13.94 17.35
CA ASN A 158 -14.60 12.53 17.00
C ASN A 158 -14.53 12.33 15.47
N LEU A 159 -15.38 13.04 14.72
CA LEU A 159 -15.36 13.00 13.26
C LEU A 159 -14.04 13.50 12.71
N ARG A 160 -13.54 14.62 13.21
CA ARG A 160 -12.22 15.14 12.78
C ARG A 160 -11.12 14.12 13.03
N GLY A 161 -11.06 13.56 14.22
CA GLY A 161 -10.10 12.51 14.53
C GLY A 161 -10.20 11.29 13.61
N LEU A 162 -11.41 10.84 13.28
CA LEU A 162 -11.64 9.75 12.33
C LEU A 162 -11.11 10.07 10.92
N PHE A 163 -11.38 11.29 10.43
CA PHE A 163 -10.86 11.70 9.12
C PHE A 163 -9.33 11.86 9.14
N ASP A 164 -8.75 12.30 10.25
CA ASP A 164 -7.29 12.36 10.41
C ASP A 164 -6.68 10.95 10.35
N VAL A 165 -7.28 9.96 11.04
CA VAL A 165 -6.85 8.55 10.99
C VAL A 165 -6.98 7.97 9.56
N PHE A 166 -8.03 8.32 8.81
CA PHE A 166 -8.16 7.91 7.40
C PHE A 166 -7.10 8.53 6.50
N ASN A 167 -6.68 9.76 6.79
CA ASN A 167 -5.65 10.45 6.01
C ASN A 167 -4.24 9.96 6.36
N GLU A 168 -3.95 9.74 7.63
CA GLU A 168 -2.64 9.26 8.10
C GLU A 168 -2.42 7.78 7.79
N LYS A 169 -3.49 6.99 7.66
CA LYS A 169 -3.52 5.58 7.27
C LYS A 169 -2.77 4.61 8.20
N THR A 170 -1.68 5.03 8.82
CA THR A 170 -0.74 4.18 9.58
C THR A 170 -1.40 3.33 10.65
N ASP A 171 -2.31 3.91 11.43
CA ASP A 171 -2.96 3.22 12.53
C ASP A 171 -4.01 2.21 12.05
N LEU A 172 -4.71 2.54 10.96
CA LEU A 172 -5.63 1.62 10.32
C LEU A 172 -4.90 0.44 9.69
N LEU A 173 -3.76 0.67 9.07
CA LEU A 173 -2.94 -0.39 8.50
C LEU A 173 -2.48 -1.36 9.57
N LYS A 174 -1.95 -0.89 10.71
CA LYS A 174 -1.57 -1.75 11.83
C LYS A 174 -2.74 -2.59 12.35
N LEU A 175 -3.94 -1.99 12.43
CA LEU A 175 -5.14 -2.71 12.85
C LEU A 175 -5.52 -3.79 11.84
N LEU A 176 -5.47 -3.50 10.54
CA LEU A 176 -5.76 -4.45 9.48
C LEU A 176 -4.70 -5.55 9.37
N ASP A 177 -3.44 -5.25 9.68
CA ASP A 177 -2.37 -6.25 9.73
C ASP A 177 -2.65 -7.35 10.75
N SER A 178 -3.30 -7.03 11.87
CA SER A 178 -3.70 -8.06 12.83
C SER A 178 -4.73 -9.03 12.25
N CYS A 179 -5.58 -8.60 11.29
CA CYS A 179 -6.51 -9.48 10.59
C CYS A 179 -5.81 -10.48 9.65
N THR A 180 -4.56 -10.22 9.24
CA THR A 180 -3.83 -11.15 8.35
C THR A 180 -3.52 -12.48 9.01
N SER A 181 -3.44 -12.50 10.34
CA SER A 181 -3.20 -13.73 11.12
C SER A 181 -4.47 -14.58 11.31
N ALA A 182 -5.64 -14.04 10.95
CA ALA A 182 -6.92 -14.71 11.15
C ALA A 182 -7.24 -15.69 10.02
N SER A 183 -7.93 -16.76 10.36
CA SER A 183 -8.46 -17.71 9.38
C SER A 183 -9.81 -17.30 8.76
N GLY A 184 -10.33 -16.12 9.11
CA GLY A 184 -11.63 -15.62 8.68
C GLY A 184 -11.86 -14.15 9.05
N VAL A 185 -13.12 -13.78 9.26
CA VAL A 185 -13.49 -12.41 9.63
C VAL A 185 -13.06 -12.10 11.06
N GLU A 186 -12.36 -11.00 11.24
CA GLU A 186 -12.05 -10.41 12.55
C GLU A 186 -12.85 -9.15 12.79
N ILE A 187 -13.15 -8.90 14.07
CA ILE A 187 -13.98 -7.79 14.50
C ILE A 187 -13.28 -7.10 15.67
N PHE A 188 -13.13 -5.79 15.59
CA PHE A 188 -12.64 -4.96 16.67
C PHE A 188 -13.74 -3.97 17.05
N ILE A 189 -14.19 -4.00 18.31
CA ILE A 189 -15.27 -3.15 18.80
C ILE A 189 -14.71 -2.12 19.78
N GLY A 190 -14.85 -0.85 19.44
CA GLY A 190 -14.48 0.26 20.29
C GLY A 190 -13.00 0.22 20.72
N SER A 191 -12.75 0.09 22.01
CA SER A 191 -11.40 0.09 22.60
C SER A 191 -10.54 -1.12 22.20
N GLU A 192 -11.12 -2.18 21.66
CA GLU A 192 -10.37 -3.35 21.16
C GLU A 192 -9.47 -3.00 19.99
N SER A 193 -9.79 -1.94 19.26
CA SER A 193 -8.93 -1.41 18.20
C SER A 193 -7.57 -0.90 18.66
N GLY A 194 -7.39 -0.67 19.97
CA GLY A 194 -6.18 -0.09 20.55
C GLY A 194 -6.01 1.42 20.31
N HIS A 195 -6.93 2.05 19.56
CA HIS A 195 -6.88 3.46 19.18
C HIS A 195 -8.03 4.24 19.80
N SER A 196 -7.71 5.31 20.56
CA SER A 196 -8.71 6.13 21.24
C SER A 196 -9.74 6.77 20.32
N VAL A 197 -9.32 7.12 19.09
CA VAL A 197 -10.19 7.72 18.06
C VAL A 197 -11.22 6.73 17.54
N LEU A 198 -10.89 5.43 17.51
CA LEU A 198 -11.79 4.36 17.08
C LEU A 198 -12.66 3.80 18.22
N SER A 199 -12.60 4.38 19.43
CA SER A 199 -13.33 3.89 20.61
C SER A 199 -14.86 3.87 20.42
N ASN A 200 -15.40 4.69 19.52
CA ASN A 200 -16.81 4.72 19.17
C ASN A 200 -17.12 3.99 17.84
N CYS A 201 -16.12 3.31 17.29
CA CYS A 201 -16.23 2.62 16.01
C CYS A 201 -16.05 1.11 16.17
N SER A 202 -16.54 0.38 15.19
CA SER A 202 -16.21 -1.03 14.99
C SER A 202 -15.56 -1.20 13.61
N VAL A 203 -14.57 -2.06 13.57
CA VAL A 203 -13.89 -2.49 12.35
C VAL A 203 -14.17 -3.97 12.16
N VAL A 204 -14.65 -4.33 10.96
CA VAL A 204 -14.90 -5.71 10.58
C VAL A 204 -14.06 -5.98 9.33
N GLY A 205 -13.09 -6.88 9.42
CA GLY A 205 -12.13 -7.16 8.34
C GLY A 205 -12.01 -8.64 8.04
N ALA A 206 -11.71 -8.96 6.79
CA ALA A 206 -11.41 -10.31 6.34
C ALA A 206 -10.20 -10.30 5.40
N PRO A 207 -9.26 -11.25 5.52
CA PRO A 207 -8.15 -11.37 4.58
C PRO A 207 -8.62 -11.84 3.21
N TYR A 208 -7.97 -11.35 2.15
CA TYR A 208 -8.19 -11.82 0.80
C TYR A 208 -6.86 -12.28 0.18
N HIS A 209 -6.96 -13.22 -0.78
CA HIS A 209 -5.82 -14.01 -1.24
C HIS A 209 -5.61 -13.91 -2.75
N LYS A 210 -4.35 -14.03 -3.17
CA LYS A 210 -3.96 -14.26 -4.57
C LYS A 210 -2.87 -15.35 -4.60
N GLY A 211 -3.04 -16.38 -5.42
CA GLY A 211 -2.07 -17.48 -5.49
C GLY A 211 -1.93 -18.31 -4.20
N GLY A 212 -2.90 -18.23 -3.28
CA GLY A 212 -2.84 -18.90 -1.96
C GLY A 212 -2.20 -18.04 -0.86
N GLU A 213 -1.64 -16.89 -1.18
CA GLU A 213 -1.05 -15.95 -0.22
C GLU A 213 -2.04 -14.85 0.14
N ILE A 214 -1.99 -14.37 1.38
CA ILE A 214 -2.77 -13.21 1.82
C ILE A 214 -2.10 -11.96 1.26
N ILE A 215 -2.82 -11.21 0.44
CA ILE A 215 -2.31 -9.96 -0.17
C ILE A 215 -2.97 -8.71 0.38
N GLY A 216 -3.84 -8.84 1.36
CA GLY A 216 -4.44 -7.72 2.04
C GLY A 216 -5.68 -8.09 2.84
N VAL A 217 -6.30 -7.08 3.39
CA VAL A 217 -7.53 -7.17 4.19
C VAL A 217 -8.59 -6.25 3.59
N LEU A 218 -9.78 -6.79 3.41
CA LEU A 218 -10.98 -6.04 3.02
C LEU A 218 -11.90 -5.92 4.24
N GLY A 219 -12.47 -4.75 4.47
CA GLY A 219 -13.35 -4.57 5.61
C GLY A 219 -14.22 -3.32 5.56
N VAL A 220 -14.89 -3.07 6.67
CA VAL A 220 -15.69 -1.87 6.89
C VAL A 220 -15.42 -1.27 8.25
N ILE A 221 -15.62 0.07 8.33
CA ILE A 221 -15.63 0.84 9.57
C ILE A 221 -17.01 1.46 9.72
N GLY A 222 -17.59 1.33 10.91
CA GLY A 222 -18.86 1.92 11.28
C GLY A 222 -18.95 2.22 12.78
N PRO A 223 -20.08 2.72 13.27
CA PRO A 223 -20.30 2.89 14.72
C PRO A 223 -20.27 1.54 15.43
N THR A 224 -20.11 1.55 16.76
CA THR A 224 -20.12 0.30 17.56
C THR A 224 -21.43 -0.48 17.47
N ARG A 225 -22.54 0.18 17.10
CA ARG A 225 -23.86 -0.43 16.93
C ARG A 225 -24.20 -0.65 15.45
N ILE A 226 -23.51 -1.59 14.84
CA ILE A 226 -23.84 -2.05 13.47
C ILE A 226 -24.61 -3.37 13.50
N ALA A 227 -25.26 -3.71 12.40
CA ALA A 227 -25.95 -4.98 12.22
C ALA A 227 -24.92 -6.11 11.91
N TYR A 228 -24.17 -6.56 12.90
CA TYR A 228 -23.09 -7.54 12.75
C TYR A 228 -23.52 -8.80 12.03
N GLU A 229 -24.73 -9.31 12.29
CA GLU A 229 -25.29 -10.49 11.63
C GLU A 229 -25.37 -10.35 10.10
N GLN A 230 -25.48 -9.14 9.60
CA GLN A 230 -25.52 -8.84 8.17
C GLN A 230 -24.13 -8.45 7.65
N VAL A 231 -23.40 -7.63 8.39
CA VAL A 231 -22.10 -7.08 7.96
C VAL A 231 -21.04 -8.17 7.85
N ILE A 232 -20.95 -9.07 8.82
CA ILE A 232 -19.94 -10.14 8.84
C ILE A 232 -20.02 -11.03 7.58
N PRO A 233 -21.19 -11.58 7.20
CA PRO A 233 -21.29 -12.36 5.97
C PRO A 233 -20.98 -11.53 4.69
N MET A 234 -21.36 -10.25 4.66
CA MET A 234 -21.06 -9.38 3.52
C MET A 234 -19.58 -9.18 3.32
N VAL A 235 -18.83 -8.93 4.42
CA VAL A 235 -17.37 -8.81 4.40
C VAL A 235 -16.72 -10.11 3.95
N ASP A 236 -17.10 -11.25 4.55
CA ASP A 236 -16.56 -12.57 4.23
C ASP A 236 -16.77 -12.96 2.76
N VAL A 237 -18.02 -12.81 2.27
CA VAL A 237 -18.35 -13.13 0.88
C VAL A 237 -17.61 -12.21 -0.10
N THR A 238 -17.52 -10.91 0.21
CA THR A 238 -16.83 -9.96 -0.67
C THR A 238 -15.34 -10.25 -0.73
N ALA A 239 -14.69 -10.58 0.40
CA ALA A 239 -13.27 -10.96 0.44
C ALA A 239 -13.00 -12.25 -0.38
N LYS A 240 -13.89 -13.26 -0.27
CA LYS A 240 -13.80 -14.48 -1.07
C LYS A 240 -13.98 -14.23 -2.57
N LEU A 241 -14.96 -13.39 -2.94
CA LEU A 241 -15.18 -13.01 -4.34
C LEU A 241 -14.01 -12.21 -4.92
N LEU A 242 -13.44 -11.29 -4.15
CA LEU A 242 -12.23 -10.56 -4.54
C LEU A 242 -11.08 -11.52 -4.77
N SER A 243 -10.84 -12.46 -3.84
CA SER A 243 -9.80 -13.49 -3.98
C SER A 243 -9.98 -14.33 -5.25
N LEU A 244 -11.21 -14.75 -5.55
CA LEU A 244 -11.52 -15.49 -6.79
C LEU A 244 -11.26 -14.67 -8.04
N ALA A 245 -11.68 -13.40 -8.05
CA ALA A 245 -11.48 -12.49 -9.18
C ALA A 245 -9.99 -12.23 -9.45
N LEU A 246 -9.18 -12.03 -8.40
CA LEU A 246 -7.73 -11.82 -8.50
C LEU A 246 -6.98 -13.07 -8.99
N ASN A 247 -7.45 -14.26 -8.65
CA ASN A 247 -6.86 -15.53 -9.12
C ASN A 247 -7.28 -15.89 -10.56
N THR A 248 -8.32 -15.27 -11.10
CA THR A 248 -8.81 -15.54 -12.47
C THR A 248 -8.09 -14.65 -13.50
N GLN A 249 -7.39 -13.61 -13.06
CA GLN A 249 -6.56 -12.78 -13.93
C GLN A 249 -5.25 -13.53 -14.23
N LYS A 250 -5.13 -13.97 -15.49
CA LYS A 250 -3.89 -14.52 -16.08
C LYS A 250 -3.11 -13.40 -16.74
#